data_16c39bdc9541e3397417a0b13d4112cb
#
_entry.id   16c39bdc9541e3397417a0b13d4112cb
#
_cell.length_a   1.000
_cell.length_b   1.000
_cell.length_c   1.000
_cell.angle_alpha   90.00
_cell.angle_beta   90.00
_cell.angle_gamma   90.00
#
_symmetry.space_group_name_H-M   'P 1'
#
loop_
_entity.id
_entity.type
_entity.pdbx_description
1 polymer ?
#
loop_
_entity_poly.entity_id
_entity_poly.type
_entity_poly.pdbx_seq_one_letter_code
_entity_poly.pdbx_strand_id
1 'polypeptide(L)'
;MKTLHLMRGLGAAALPLLLLPQSVQAQDATPSKCAYAEIAQLPLRYAGTALQPAVDGVIDGVPAVMLVDTGSDANYLTMTATLKRDLPLRVTLSTVRGVSGKSRLYSARLKDFSVGTISSPGRKELSVIKSMTSTPGFDAIVGAPFLLQADFEIDLRAKQIKFFRGQDCEHTPLNYWEEPATEVPFVQTRGRNPKPHFKMLINGKEVEAMLDTGASTTALSLEAATRIGIDVKAPEARLLGNTGGVGATRVPRWSVPVKSLQIGEEKIGNVQLGVIDSQSEYTPDLLLGQDFLRAHHVLFAMSQQKLYVAYIGGDIFGHAAGIEPWIRAEAEGGNADAQFVLAQAYLHGRGVEQDTRQYRTWLDKAVAQGHAQARLIQGRQYYTEGKAAQAIPLLRAALDQMPDERIAPLWLYNARVANGETELATRELAAAFKTQDYDDWPAPVVRFYLGKESAAQVLAEAGTASPSGHDDSCQATSLLADWYEARGDKAQAAPLRADLHARCAAGPDAAQKAVRP
;
A
#
# COMPACT_ATOMS: atom_id res chain seq x y z
N MET A 1 61.90 35.89 69.51
CA MET A 1 61.96 35.95 70.95
C MET A 1 61.05 34.88 71.51
N LYS A 2 61.63 33.83 72.03
CA LYS A 2 61.52 33.33 73.40
C LYS A 2 60.07 32.90 73.75
N THR A 3 59.74 31.73 74.21
CA THR A 3 60.38 30.64 74.99
C THR A 3 59.29 29.56 75.11
N LEU A 4 59.49 28.30 74.82
CA LEU A 4 59.98 27.22 75.73
C LEU A 4 59.18 27.03 77.03
N HIS A 5 58.51 25.92 77.21
CA HIS A 5 58.60 24.89 78.27
C HIS A 5 57.33 24.01 78.23
N LEU A 6 57.40 22.77 78.03
CA LEU A 6 57.88 21.60 78.83
C LEU A 6 56.82 20.97 79.73
N MET A 7 56.50 19.75 79.43
CA MET A 7 56.37 18.55 80.27
C MET A 7 55.04 18.02 80.80
N ARG A 8 55.00 16.73 80.65
CA ARG A 8 54.34 15.62 81.40
C ARG A 8 52.92 15.35 81.08
N GLY A 9 52.50 14.24 80.49
CA GLY A 9 52.84 12.85 80.80
C GLY A 9 51.74 12.26 81.65
N LEU A 10 50.89 11.41 81.04
CA LEU A 10 50.16 10.34 81.78
C LEU A 10 49.36 9.50 80.82
N GLY A 11 49.43 8.22 80.99
CA GLY A 11 49.02 7.15 80.12
C GLY A 11 47.50 7.12 79.73
N ALA A 12 47.28 6.76 78.54
CA ALA A 12 45.94 6.47 78.00
C ALA A 12 45.84 4.98 77.71
N ALA A 13 44.87 4.38 78.35
CA ALA A 13 44.42 3.02 78.04
C ALA A 13 43.73 2.99 76.67
N ALA A 14 44.26 2.14 75.81
CA ALA A 14 43.61 1.87 74.49
C ALA A 14 42.40 0.98 74.69
N LEU A 15 41.19 1.51 74.39
CA LEU A 15 39.97 0.72 74.13
C LEU A 15 40.00 0.32 72.65
N PRO A 16 39.79 -0.97 72.30
CA PRO A 16 39.61 -1.35 70.93
C PRO A 16 38.19 -0.96 70.48
N LEU A 17 38.06 -0.08 69.46
CA LEU A 17 36.83 0.21 68.74
C LEU A 17 36.46 -1.04 67.93
N LEU A 18 35.46 -1.78 68.37
CA LEU A 18 34.78 -2.82 67.59
C LEU A 18 33.99 -2.13 66.47
N LEU A 19 34.59 -2.12 65.27
CA LEU A 19 33.88 -1.84 64.03
C LEU A 19 32.89 -2.99 63.75
N LEU A 20 31.63 -2.82 64.12
CA LEU A 20 30.54 -3.64 63.65
C LEU A 20 30.36 -3.39 62.15
N PRO A 21 30.35 -4.42 61.30
CA PRO A 21 29.99 -4.23 59.90
C PRO A 21 28.50 -3.82 59.87
N GLN A 22 28.25 -2.59 59.41
CA GLN A 22 26.90 -2.22 58.96
C GLN A 22 26.60 -3.09 57.75
N SER A 23 25.79 -4.13 57.95
CA SER A 23 25.11 -4.80 56.86
C SER A 23 24.20 -3.78 56.17
N VAL A 24 24.64 -3.27 55.02
CA VAL A 24 23.75 -2.62 54.05
C VAL A 24 22.76 -3.71 53.67
N GLN A 25 21.59 -3.70 54.27
CA GLN A 25 20.45 -4.44 53.74
C GLN A 25 20.20 -3.85 52.35
N ALA A 26 20.60 -4.59 51.31
CA ALA A 26 20.00 -4.42 50.00
C ALA A 26 18.49 -4.54 50.24
N GLN A 27 17.77 -3.45 50.09
CA GLN A 27 16.35 -3.51 49.97
C GLN A 27 16.11 -4.40 48.76
N ASP A 28 15.66 -5.61 48.99
CA ASP A 28 15.01 -6.42 47.97
C ASP A 28 13.86 -5.57 47.44
N ALA A 29 14.10 -4.83 46.35
CA ALA A 29 13.05 -4.26 45.55
C ALA A 29 12.24 -5.46 45.10
N THR A 30 11.07 -5.64 45.69
CA THR A 30 10.06 -6.59 45.17
C THR A 30 9.97 -6.32 43.68
N PRO A 31 10.24 -7.28 42.80
CA PRO A 31 10.15 -7.03 41.36
C PRO A 31 8.76 -6.52 41.08
N SER A 32 8.68 -5.29 40.57
CA SER A 32 7.40 -4.70 40.16
C SER A 32 6.78 -5.66 39.18
N LYS A 33 5.58 -6.13 39.48
CA LYS A 33 4.90 -7.13 38.66
C LYS A 33 4.47 -6.43 37.38
N CYS A 34 5.11 -6.74 36.24
CA CYS A 34 4.71 -6.23 34.94
C CYS A 34 3.19 -6.35 34.77
N ALA A 35 2.53 -5.26 34.50
CA ALA A 35 1.12 -5.23 34.14
C ALA A 35 1.01 -4.86 32.66
N TYR A 36 0.70 -5.85 31.82
CA TYR A 36 0.57 -5.70 30.38
C TYR A 36 -0.88 -5.94 29.97
N ALA A 37 -1.54 -4.94 29.42
CA ALA A 37 -2.98 -4.98 29.16
C ALA A 37 -3.29 -4.60 27.70
N GLU A 38 -4.19 -5.36 27.08
CA GLU A 38 -4.84 -4.98 25.84
C GLU A 38 -5.74 -3.78 26.08
N ILE A 39 -5.55 -2.70 25.31
CA ILE A 39 -6.33 -1.46 25.41
C ILE A 39 -7.31 -1.29 24.26
N ALA A 40 -7.06 -1.94 23.13
CA ALA A 40 -7.98 -1.97 21.99
C ALA A 40 -7.68 -3.14 21.07
N GLN A 41 -8.73 -3.65 20.42
CA GLN A 41 -8.65 -4.63 19.34
C GLN A 41 -9.53 -4.19 18.18
N LEU A 42 -9.02 -4.29 16.96
CA LEU A 42 -9.76 -3.97 15.74
C LEU A 42 -9.72 -5.15 14.77
N PRO A 43 -10.87 -5.55 14.21
CA PRO A 43 -10.89 -6.56 13.16
C PRO A 43 -10.28 -5.99 11.87
N LEU A 44 -9.52 -6.83 11.16
CA LEU A 44 -8.99 -6.55 9.84
C LEU A 44 -9.89 -7.13 8.74
N ARG A 45 -9.91 -6.42 7.63
CA ARG A 45 -10.38 -6.94 6.33
C ARG A 45 -9.30 -6.73 5.29
N TYR A 46 -9.41 -7.43 4.17
CA TYR A 46 -8.53 -7.19 3.02
C TYR A 46 -9.24 -6.31 2.00
N ALA A 47 -8.55 -5.27 1.52
CA ALA A 47 -9.11 -4.28 0.62
C ALA A 47 -8.21 -3.98 -0.58
N GLY A 48 -8.84 -3.61 -1.70
CA GLY A 48 -8.20 -3.29 -2.95
C GLY A 48 -7.63 -4.50 -3.70
N THR A 49 -7.12 -4.26 -4.89
CA THR A 49 -6.57 -5.32 -5.76
C THR A 49 -5.28 -5.95 -5.24
N ALA A 50 -4.63 -5.32 -4.27
CA ALA A 50 -3.46 -5.87 -3.58
C ALA A 50 -3.83 -6.60 -2.28
N LEU A 51 -5.13 -6.68 -1.94
CA LEU A 51 -5.68 -7.29 -0.73
C LEU A 51 -4.91 -6.86 0.52
N GLN A 52 -4.76 -5.54 0.68
CA GLN A 52 -4.03 -4.94 1.79
C GLN A 52 -4.86 -4.97 3.07
N PRO A 53 -4.22 -5.11 4.26
CA PRO A 53 -4.93 -5.09 5.53
C PRO A 53 -5.54 -3.71 5.78
N ALA A 54 -6.82 -3.69 6.05
CA ALA A 54 -7.58 -2.49 6.31
C ALA A 54 -8.52 -2.69 7.50
N VAL A 55 -8.87 -1.59 8.15
CA VAL A 55 -9.89 -1.52 9.18
C VAL A 55 -11.05 -0.64 8.71
N ASP A 56 -12.23 -0.91 9.21
CA ASP A 56 -13.35 0.00 9.01
C ASP A 56 -13.21 1.22 9.93
N GLY A 57 -13.68 2.36 9.48
CA GLY A 57 -13.66 3.61 10.25
C GLY A 57 -14.74 4.58 9.76
N VAL A 58 -14.67 5.82 10.21
CA VAL A 58 -15.61 6.87 9.84
C VAL A 58 -14.87 8.18 9.52
N ILE A 59 -15.29 8.84 8.45
CA ILE A 59 -14.84 10.18 8.05
C ILE A 59 -16.08 11.05 7.88
N ASP A 60 -16.20 12.10 8.71
CA ASP A 60 -17.33 13.03 8.72
C ASP A 60 -18.71 12.32 8.79
N GLY A 61 -18.84 11.32 9.67
CA GLY A 61 -20.06 10.53 9.85
C GLY A 61 -20.32 9.48 8.76
N VAL A 62 -19.46 9.36 7.74
CA VAL A 62 -19.61 8.42 6.63
C VAL A 62 -18.63 7.25 6.81
N PRO A 63 -19.10 5.98 6.68
CA PRO A 63 -18.23 4.82 6.72
C PRO A 63 -17.06 4.92 5.73
N ALA A 64 -15.90 4.44 6.16
CA ALA A 64 -14.67 4.49 5.40
C ALA A 64 -13.84 3.23 5.59
N VAL A 65 -13.13 2.80 4.56
CA VAL A 65 -12.13 1.74 4.60
C VAL A 65 -10.76 2.38 4.77
N MET A 66 -10.00 1.93 5.75
CA MET A 66 -8.73 2.56 6.12
C MET A 66 -7.60 1.54 6.06
N LEU A 67 -6.63 1.77 5.18
CA LEU A 67 -5.41 0.96 5.07
C LEU A 67 -4.60 1.05 6.37
N VAL A 68 -4.18 -0.08 6.91
CA VAL A 68 -3.23 -0.18 8.02
C VAL A 68 -1.82 -0.20 7.45
N ASP A 69 -1.05 0.89 7.65
CA ASP A 69 0.21 1.12 6.95
C ASP A 69 1.31 1.63 7.91
N THR A 70 2.09 0.69 8.48
CA THR A 70 3.23 1.03 9.34
C THR A 70 4.39 1.67 8.58
N GLY A 71 4.39 1.58 7.25
CA GLY A 71 5.33 2.24 6.35
C GLY A 71 5.02 3.72 6.09
N SER A 72 3.82 4.17 6.43
CA SER A 72 3.41 5.56 6.24
C SER A 72 3.81 6.45 7.42
N ASP A 73 4.38 7.62 7.13
CA ASP A 73 4.84 8.61 8.13
C ASP A 73 3.73 9.51 8.68
N ALA A 74 2.53 9.43 8.11
CA ALA A 74 1.36 10.18 8.54
C ALA A 74 0.06 9.46 8.17
N ASN A 75 -1.06 9.97 8.67
CA ASN A 75 -2.37 9.59 8.16
C ASN A 75 -2.70 10.42 6.93
N TYR A 76 -3.22 9.78 5.89
CA TYR A 76 -3.57 10.42 4.62
C TYR A 76 -4.98 10.07 4.20
N LEU A 77 -5.64 11.00 3.50
CA LEU A 77 -6.84 10.71 2.72
C LEU A 77 -6.45 10.41 1.27
N THR A 78 -7.25 9.59 0.60
CA THR A 78 -7.17 9.44 -0.86
C THR A 78 -7.98 10.53 -1.55
N MET A 79 -7.65 10.83 -2.81
CA MET A 79 -8.46 11.75 -3.63
C MET A 79 -9.88 11.23 -3.78
N THR A 80 -10.06 9.94 -4.03
CA THR A 80 -11.35 9.27 -4.11
C THR A 80 -12.23 9.55 -2.88
N ALA A 81 -11.64 9.43 -1.68
CA ALA A 81 -12.36 9.66 -0.43
C ALA A 81 -12.87 11.10 -0.29
N THR A 82 -12.07 12.08 -0.74
CA THR A 82 -12.46 13.49 -0.67
C THR A 82 -13.55 13.83 -1.67
N LEU A 83 -13.48 13.30 -2.88
CA LEU A 83 -14.50 13.50 -3.91
C LEU A 83 -15.85 12.85 -3.54
N LYS A 84 -15.82 11.62 -3.00
CA LYS A 84 -17.03 10.94 -2.50
C LYS A 84 -17.77 11.71 -1.42
N ARG A 85 -17.05 12.51 -0.63
CA ARG A 85 -17.59 13.24 0.52
C ARG A 85 -17.73 14.74 0.29
N ASP A 86 -17.46 15.19 -0.94
CA ASP A 86 -17.46 16.61 -1.32
C ASP A 86 -16.65 17.49 -0.32
N LEU A 87 -15.46 16.99 0.05
CA LEU A 87 -14.59 17.70 0.99
C LEU A 87 -13.83 18.82 0.28
N PRO A 88 -13.89 20.06 0.78
CA PRO A 88 -13.14 21.15 0.20
C PRO A 88 -11.64 20.92 0.31
N LEU A 89 -10.95 20.93 -0.83
CA LEU A 89 -9.51 20.77 -0.91
C LEU A 89 -8.81 22.13 -0.87
N ARG A 90 -7.67 22.15 -0.18
CA ARG A 90 -6.72 23.26 -0.21
C ARG A 90 -5.42 22.82 -0.84
N VAL A 91 -4.92 23.61 -1.77
CA VAL A 91 -3.61 23.38 -2.38
C VAL A 91 -2.53 23.60 -1.33
N THR A 92 -1.56 22.70 -1.27
CA THR A 92 -0.35 22.86 -0.43
C THR A 92 0.90 22.83 -1.31
N LEU A 93 2.02 23.29 -0.76
CA LEU A 93 3.33 23.17 -1.38
C LEU A 93 4.04 21.86 -1.01
N SER A 94 3.41 21.06 -0.15
CA SER A 94 3.97 19.81 0.34
C SER A 94 3.84 18.69 -0.68
N THR A 95 4.77 17.76 -0.61
CA THR A 95 4.75 16.52 -1.39
C THR A 95 5.00 15.34 -0.46
N VAL A 96 4.48 14.17 -0.82
CA VAL A 96 4.85 12.88 -0.24
C VAL A 96 5.67 12.11 -1.25
N ARG A 97 6.61 11.31 -0.77
CA ARG A 97 7.37 10.36 -1.59
C ARG A 97 6.97 8.94 -1.22
N GLY A 98 6.69 8.12 -2.21
CA GLY A 98 6.50 6.69 -2.08
C GLY A 98 7.33 5.92 -3.08
N VAL A 99 7.08 4.62 -3.20
CA VAL A 99 7.78 3.74 -4.15
C VAL A 99 7.71 4.26 -5.59
N SER A 100 6.61 4.90 -5.95
CA SER A 100 6.32 5.43 -7.30
C SER A 100 6.72 6.92 -7.49
N GLY A 101 7.64 7.42 -6.67
CA GLY A 101 8.14 8.78 -6.76
C GLY A 101 7.36 9.78 -5.92
N LYS A 102 7.26 11.02 -6.39
CA LYS A 102 6.61 12.11 -5.66
C LYS A 102 5.14 12.26 -6.04
N SER A 103 4.31 12.53 -5.03
CA SER A 103 2.94 12.99 -5.22
C SER A 103 2.73 14.34 -4.51
N ARG A 104 2.00 15.26 -5.14
CA ARG A 104 1.58 16.51 -4.50
C ARG A 104 0.57 16.19 -3.41
N LEU A 105 0.62 16.92 -2.30
CA LEU A 105 -0.37 16.89 -1.25
C LEU A 105 -1.34 18.06 -1.38
N TYR A 106 -2.61 17.77 -1.12
CA TYR A 106 -3.62 18.75 -0.74
C TYR A 106 -3.89 18.61 0.74
N SER A 107 -4.70 19.48 1.33
CA SER A 107 -5.26 19.27 2.66
C SER A 107 -6.78 19.36 2.63
N ALA A 108 -7.42 18.58 3.49
CA ALA A 108 -8.86 18.62 3.75
C ALA A 108 -9.12 18.75 5.24
N ARG A 109 -10.15 19.52 5.60
CA ARG A 109 -10.60 19.68 6.98
C ARG A 109 -11.78 18.75 7.25
N LEU A 110 -11.63 17.95 8.27
CA LEU A 110 -12.63 16.99 8.74
C LEU A 110 -13.27 17.48 10.04
N LYS A 111 -14.52 17.11 10.26
CA LYS A 111 -15.25 17.32 11.53
C LYS A 111 -14.91 16.20 12.50
N ASP A 112 -14.84 14.97 12.01
CA ASP A 112 -14.46 13.78 12.78
C ASP A 112 -13.67 12.79 11.95
N PHE A 113 -12.85 11.99 12.64
CA PHE A 113 -12.08 10.90 12.06
C PHE A 113 -11.92 9.80 13.11
N SER A 114 -12.42 8.61 12.83
CA SER A 114 -12.28 7.45 13.71
C SER A 114 -11.77 6.23 12.98
N VAL A 115 -10.91 5.46 13.65
CA VAL A 115 -10.34 4.20 13.16
C VAL A 115 -10.93 3.07 13.99
N GLY A 116 -11.81 2.26 13.41
CA GLY A 116 -12.61 1.31 14.18
C GLY A 116 -13.39 2.02 15.29
N THR A 117 -13.24 1.51 16.51
CA THR A 117 -13.83 2.09 17.73
C THR A 117 -13.00 3.23 18.34
N ILE A 118 -11.79 3.46 17.83
CA ILE A 118 -10.88 4.50 18.33
C ILE A 118 -11.25 5.83 17.69
N SER A 119 -11.92 6.68 18.45
CA SER A 119 -12.32 8.00 17.99
C SER A 119 -11.27 9.05 18.31
N SER A 120 -11.06 9.96 17.37
CA SER A 120 -10.23 11.14 17.56
C SER A 120 -11.11 12.39 17.42
N PRO A 121 -11.76 12.84 18.51
CA PRO A 121 -12.74 13.91 18.43
C PRO A 121 -12.11 15.26 18.06
N GLY A 122 -12.93 16.12 17.46
CA GLY A 122 -12.59 17.48 17.08
C GLY A 122 -12.09 17.62 15.64
N ARG A 123 -12.08 18.88 15.18
CA ARG A 123 -11.68 19.23 13.82
C ARG A 123 -10.23 18.82 13.55
N LYS A 124 -10.02 18.15 12.45
CA LYS A 124 -8.69 17.71 11.97
C LYS A 124 -8.41 18.26 10.58
N GLU A 125 -7.16 18.48 10.30
CA GLU A 125 -6.70 18.74 8.95
C GLU A 125 -5.78 17.57 8.55
N LEU A 126 -6.18 16.83 7.52
CA LEU A 126 -5.40 15.72 6.99
C LEU A 126 -4.90 16.03 5.60
N SER A 127 -3.71 15.52 5.31
CA SER A 127 -3.15 15.58 3.96
C SER A 127 -3.88 14.61 3.03
N VAL A 128 -4.07 15.03 1.78
CA VAL A 128 -4.71 14.25 0.72
C VAL A 128 -3.68 13.95 -0.37
N ILE A 129 -3.48 12.67 -0.69
CA ILE A 129 -2.56 12.25 -1.74
C ILE A 129 -3.22 12.48 -3.11
N LYS A 130 -2.58 13.29 -3.98
CA LYS A 130 -3.10 13.58 -5.32
C LYS A 130 -3.04 12.34 -6.22
N SER A 131 -1.90 11.66 -6.24
CA SER A 131 -1.61 10.62 -7.24
C SER A 131 -1.14 9.33 -6.60
N MET A 132 -1.80 8.24 -6.99
CA MET A 132 -1.39 6.87 -6.77
C MET A 132 -1.41 6.13 -8.11
N THR A 133 -0.58 5.12 -8.29
CA THR A 133 -0.48 4.39 -9.57
C THR A 133 -1.70 3.52 -9.90
N SER A 134 -2.62 3.37 -8.96
CA SER A 134 -3.91 2.71 -9.15
C SER A 134 -4.95 3.34 -8.21
N THR A 135 -6.23 3.26 -8.58
CA THR A 135 -7.32 3.67 -7.69
C THR A 135 -7.31 2.78 -6.45
N PRO A 136 -7.14 3.35 -5.25
CA PRO A 136 -7.06 2.57 -4.02
C PRO A 136 -8.42 1.99 -3.65
N GLY A 137 -8.44 0.77 -3.11
CA GLY A 137 -9.61 0.13 -2.53
C GLY A 137 -9.93 0.62 -1.10
N PHE A 138 -9.35 1.76 -0.68
CA PHE A 138 -9.50 2.35 0.64
C PHE A 138 -9.64 3.87 0.55
N ASP A 139 -10.21 4.47 1.59
CA ASP A 139 -10.49 5.91 1.67
C ASP A 139 -9.36 6.68 2.38
N ALA A 140 -8.68 6.04 3.33
CA ALA A 140 -7.60 6.65 4.10
C ALA A 140 -6.45 5.67 4.33
N ILE A 141 -5.28 6.22 4.62
CA ILE A 141 -4.11 5.50 5.15
C ILE A 141 -3.98 5.87 6.62
N VAL A 142 -3.95 4.87 7.49
CA VAL A 142 -3.64 5.00 8.92
C VAL A 142 -2.19 4.62 9.12
N GLY A 143 -1.36 5.63 9.37
CA GLY A 143 0.09 5.48 9.40
C GLY A 143 0.68 5.19 10.78
N ALA A 144 2.01 5.03 10.79
CA ALA A 144 2.81 4.74 11.99
C ALA A 144 2.52 5.66 13.20
N PRO A 145 2.31 6.99 13.04
CA PRO A 145 2.01 7.84 14.19
C PRO A 145 0.74 7.48 14.95
N PHE A 146 -0.23 6.86 14.29
CA PHE A 146 -1.41 6.32 14.95
C PHE A 146 -1.18 4.90 15.44
N LEU A 147 -0.65 4.03 14.59
CA LEU A 147 -0.50 2.59 14.88
C LEU A 147 0.52 2.33 16.01
N LEU A 148 1.63 3.07 16.02
CA LEU A 148 2.76 2.83 16.90
C LEU A 148 2.83 3.79 18.11
N GLN A 149 1.69 4.38 18.49
CA GLN A 149 1.59 5.19 19.72
C GLN A 149 1.50 4.34 21.01
N ALA A 150 1.30 3.05 20.88
CA ALA A 150 1.29 2.02 21.90
C ALA A 150 1.99 0.78 21.35
N ASP A 151 2.16 -0.27 22.14
CA ASP A 151 2.60 -1.54 21.61
C ASP A 151 1.52 -2.07 20.68
N PHE A 152 1.94 -2.48 19.47
CA PHE A 152 1.04 -2.79 18.36
C PHE A 152 1.29 -4.21 17.86
N GLU A 153 0.27 -5.02 17.90
CA GLU A 153 0.28 -6.38 17.35
C GLU A 153 -0.50 -6.46 16.07
N ILE A 154 0.03 -7.19 15.10
CA ILE A 154 -0.68 -7.53 13.88
C ILE A 154 -0.63 -9.03 13.63
N ASP A 155 -1.81 -9.62 13.46
CA ASP A 155 -2.01 -10.99 13.04
C ASP A 155 -2.92 -11.02 11.81
N LEU A 156 -2.30 -11.20 10.64
CA LEU A 156 -3.03 -11.26 9.36
C LEU A 156 -3.85 -12.55 9.21
N ARG A 157 -3.48 -13.63 9.89
CA ARG A 157 -4.20 -14.90 9.83
C ARG A 157 -5.47 -14.85 10.66
N ALA A 158 -5.39 -14.31 11.88
CA ALA A 158 -6.55 -14.07 12.74
C ALA A 158 -7.38 -12.84 12.29
N LYS A 159 -6.88 -12.05 11.33
CA LYS A 159 -7.50 -10.81 10.83
C LYS A 159 -7.79 -9.82 11.96
N GLN A 160 -6.78 -9.52 12.74
CA GLN A 160 -6.90 -8.56 13.84
C GLN A 160 -5.63 -7.77 14.06
N ILE A 161 -5.81 -6.58 14.61
CA ILE A 161 -4.74 -5.80 15.23
C ILE A 161 -5.13 -5.53 16.67
N LYS A 162 -4.13 -5.48 17.55
CA LYS A 162 -4.31 -5.18 18.96
C LYS A 162 -3.33 -4.12 19.41
N PHE A 163 -3.76 -3.36 20.40
CA PHE A 163 -2.95 -2.35 21.04
C PHE A 163 -2.80 -2.68 22.51
N PHE A 164 -1.59 -2.55 23.02
CA PHE A 164 -1.29 -2.86 24.41
C PHE A 164 -0.60 -1.69 25.09
N ARG A 165 -0.72 -1.67 26.42
CA ARG A 165 0.05 -0.77 27.27
C ARG A 165 0.62 -1.55 28.45
N GLY A 166 1.92 -1.39 28.65
CA GLY A 166 2.65 -1.99 29.76
C GLY A 166 2.96 -0.95 30.85
N GLN A 167 2.99 -1.42 32.09
CA GLN A 167 3.56 -0.72 33.23
C GLN A 167 4.56 -1.65 33.90
N ASP A 168 5.76 -1.15 34.14
CA ASP A 168 6.87 -1.89 34.78
C ASP A 168 7.25 -3.19 34.04
N CYS A 169 7.26 -3.12 32.68
CA CYS A 169 7.46 -4.27 31.80
C CYS A 169 8.79 -4.26 31.05
N GLU A 170 9.75 -3.38 31.37
CA GLU A 170 10.96 -3.14 30.58
C GLU A 170 11.83 -4.39 30.39
N HIS A 171 11.77 -5.33 31.33
CA HIS A 171 12.59 -6.55 31.35
C HIS A 171 11.77 -7.85 31.23
N THR A 172 10.47 -7.73 30.99
CA THR A 172 9.58 -8.90 30.85
C THR A 172 9.28 -9.11 29.36
N PRO A 173 9.47 -10.34 28.81
CA PRO A 173 9.02 -10.62 27.44
C PRO A 173 7.54 -10.30 27.28
N LEU A 174 7.16 -9.58 26.20
CA LEU A 174 5.79 -9.15 25.97
C LEU A 174 5.01 -10.05 25.00
N ASN A 175 5.69 -10.98 24.32
CA ASN A 175 5.03 -12.00 23.51
C ASN A 175 4.30 -12.97 24.45
N TYR A 176 2.97 -12.92 24.42
CA TYR A 176 2.12 -13.74 25.29
C TYR A 176 1.62 -15.03 24.62
N TRP A 177 1.97 -15.22 23.35
CA TRP A 177 1.65 -16.43 22.57
C TRP A 177 2.66 -17.56 22.83
N GLU A 178 2.29 -18.78 22.45
CA GLU A 178 3.08 -19.99 22.73
C GLU A 178 4.25 -20.20 21.76
N GLU A 179 4.15 -19.66 20.54
CA GLU A 179 5.19 -19.80 19.53
C GLU A 179 6.47 -19.10 19.95
N PRO A 180 7.64 -19.73 19.74
CA PRO A 180 8.93 -19.10 20.02
C PRO A 180 9.09 -17.81 19.20
N ALA A 181 9.31 -16.69 19.87
CA ALA A 181 9.52 -15.41 19.22
C ALA A 181 11.01 -15.02 19.27
N THR A 182 11.53 -14.51 18.15
CA THR A 182 12.81 -13.83 18.12
C THR A 182 12.61 -12.36 18.47
N GLU A 183 13.56 -11.81 19.25
CA GLU A 183 13.59 -10.40 19.60
C GLU A 183 14.49 -9.64 18.63
N VAL A 184 13.98 -8.56 18.06
CA VAL A 184 14.70 -7.75 17.06
C VAL A 184 14.74 -6.30 17.54
N PRO A 185 15.87 -5.81 18.07
CA PRO A 185 15.98 -4.45 18.58
C PRO A 185 15.86 -3.43 17.45
N PHE A 186 15.23 -2.29 17.73
CA PHE A 186 15.18 -1.16 16.80
C PHE A 186 16.54 -0.46 16.72
N VAL A 187 16.89 -0.02 15.52
CA VAL A 187 18.02 0.87 15.30
C VAL A 187 17.62 2.27 15.78
N GLN A 188 18.46 2.87 16.61
CA GLN A 188 18.26 4.24 17.02
C GLN A 188 18.50 5.18 15.85
N THR A 189 17.44 5.79 15.34
CA THR A 189 17.51 6.81 14.29
C THR A 189 17.70 8.19 14.89
N ARG A 190 18.54 9.02 14.26
CA ARG A 190 18.64 10.44 14.64
C ARG A 190 17.38 11.16 14.17
N GLY A 191 16.57 11.64 15.12
CA GLY A 191 15.32 12.40 14.85
C GLY A 191 14.06 11.64 15.24
N ARG A 192 12.89 12.29 15.06
CA ARG A 192 11.58 11.68 15.30
C ARG A 192 11.11 10.91 14.05
N ASN A 193 11.72 9.76 13.78
CA ASN A 193 11.13 8.84 12.81
C ASN A 193 10.09 7.99 13.52
N PRO A 194 8.79 8.08 13.17
CA PRO A 194 7.76 7.25 13.79
C PRO A 194 7.82 5.79 13.37
N LYS A 195 8.62 5.46 12.34
CA LYS A 195 8.74 4.12 11.76
C LYS A 195 9.99 3.44 12.30
N PRO A 196 9.86 2.36 13.08
CA PRO A 196 11.01 1.66 13.60
C PRO A 196 11.75 0.90 12.48
N HIS A 197 13.06 1.04 12.46
CA HIS A 197 13.97 0.30 11.60
C HIS A 197 14.75 -0.71 12.45
N PHE A 198 15.20 -1.78 11.83
CA PHE A 198 15.97 -2.83 12.47
C PHE A 198 16.96 -3.45 11.47
N LYS A 199 17.90 -4.25 11.97
CA LYS A 199 18.91 -4.89 11.14
C LYS A 199 18.50 -6.30 10.76
N MET A 200 18.78 -6.67 9.51
CA MET A 200 18.65 -8.02 8.97
C MET A 200 19.90 -8.40 8.20
N LEU A 201 20.06 -9.69 7.93
CA LEU A 201 21.14 -10.18 7.08
C LEU A 201 20.55 -10.81 5.81
N ILE A 202 21.09 -10.43 4.66
CA ILE A 202 20.82 -11.06 3.35
C ILE A 202 22.13 -11.64 2.84
N ASN A 203 22.20 -12.96 2.66
CA ASN A 203 23.45 -13.66 2.32
C ASN A 203 24.61 -13.32 3.26
N GLY A 204 24.35 -13.13 4.56
CA GLY A 204 25.31 -12.74 5.56
C GLY A 204 25.73 -11.27 5.56
N LYS A 205 25.15 -10.43 4.69
CA LYS A 205 25.42 -8.99 4.62
C LYS A 205 24.30 -8.20 5.26
N GLU A 206 24.65 -7.20 6.09
CA GLU A 206 23.71 -6.38 6.83
C GLU A 206 22.93 -5.42 5.91
N VAL A 207 21.63 -5.34 6.16
CA VAL A 207 20.69 -4.39 5.55
C VAL A 207 19.81 -3.78 6.63
N GLU A 208 19.40 -2.53 6.43
CA GLU A 208 18.42 -1.88 7.28
C GLU A 208 17.02 -2.21 6.76
N ALA A 209 16.17 -2.71 7.63
CA ALA A 209 14.83 -3.18 7.28
C ALA A 209 13.74 -2.44 8.06
N MET A 210 12.54 -2.43 7.51
CA MET A 210 11.32 -1.94 8.14
C MET A 210 10.18 -2.92 7.84
N LEU A 211 9.29 -3.14 8.81
CA LEU A 211 8.01 -3.82 8.57
C LEU A 211 6.99 -2.81 8.04
N ASP A 212 6.47 -3.11 6.87
CA ASP A 212 5.53 -2.25 6.14
C ASP A 212 4.23 -3.03 5.85
N THR A 213 3.22 -2.83 6.68
CA THR A 213 1.91 -3.49 6.51
C THR A 213 1.17 -3.00 5.27
N GLY A 214 1.52 -1.83 4.72
CA GLY A 214 0.99 -1.29 3.47
C GLY A 214 1.63 -1.91 2.23
N ALA A 215 2.81 -2.53 2.34
CA ALA A 215 3.46 -3.23 1.23
C ALA A 215 2.87 -4.64 1.03
N SER A 216 2.31 -4.91 -0.14
CA SER A 216 1.74 -6.23 -0.46
C SER A 216 2.78 -7.34 -0.54
N THR A 217 4.03 -7.00 -0.83
CA THR A 217 5.15 -7.94 -0.95
C THR A 217 6.45 -7.30 -0.48
N THR A 218 7.31 -8.14 0.07
CA THR A 218 8.66 -7.77 0.48
C THR A 218 9.49 -7.30 -0.72
N ALA A 219 10.25 -6.22 -0.51
CA ALA A 219 11.06 -5.63 -1.57
C ALA A 219 12.38 -5.03 -1.03
N LEU A 220 13.48 -5.43 -1.64
CA LEU A 220 14.81 -4.85 -1.46
C LEU A 220 14.99 -3.70 -2.46
N SER A 221 15.57 -2.58 -2.04
CA SER A 221 15.92 -1.51 -2.98
C SER A 221 17.04 -1.96 -3.92
N LEU A 222 17.02 -1.49 -5.18
CA LEU A 222 18.06 -1.80 -6.18
C LEU A 222 19.44 -1.31 -5.71
N GLU A 223 19.49 -0.20 -5.00
CA GLU A 223 20.73 0.34 -4.40
C GLU A 223 21.30 -0.64 -3.37
N ALA A 224 20.48 -1.10 -2.43
CA ALA A 224 20.88 -2.08 -1.42
C ALA A 224 21.26 -3.42 -2.06
N ALA A 225 20.49 -3.91 -3.04
CA ALA A 225 20.81 -5.13 -3.79
C ALA A 225 22.20 -5.04 -4.40
N THR A 226 22.52 -3.95 -5.09
CA THR A 226 23.82 -3.70 -5.71
C THR A 226 24.93 -3.65 -4.64
N ARG A 227 24.72 -2.94 -3.53
CA ARG A 227 25.67 -2.80 -2.42
C ARG A 227 26.02 -4.15 -1.79
N ILE A 228 25.05 -5.06 -1.66
CA ILE A 228 25.29 -6.40 -1.11
C ILE A 228 25.66 -7.44 -2.17
N GLY A 229 25.84 -7.04 -3.46
CA GLY A 229 26.33 -7.90 -4.54
C GLY A 229 25.25 -8.80 -5.15
N ILE A 230 23.99 -8.39 -5.11
CA ILE A 230 22.88 -9.01 -5.86
C ILE A 230 22.75 -8.27 -7.18
N ASP A 231 22.88 -8.99 -8.31
CA ASP A 231 22.78 -8.45 -9.66
C ASP A 231 21.42 -8.81 -10.28
N VAL A 232 20.58 -7.81 -10.55
CA VAL A 232 19.28 -7.99 -11.23
C VAL A 232 19.42 -8.33 -12.72
N LYS A 233 20.65 -8.27 -13.28
CA LYS A 233 20.95 -8.67 -14.66
C LYS A 233 21.48 -10.09 -14.75
N ALA A 234 21.70 -10.76 -13.62
CA ALA A 234 22.13 -12.16 -13.60
C ALA A 234 21.10 -13.08 -14.28
N PRO A 235 21.53 -14.20 -14.89
CA PRO A 235 20.62 -15.11 -15.61
C PRO A 235 19.47 -15.65 -14.75
N GLU A 236 19.66 -15.75 -13.44
CA GLU A 236 18.68 -16.24 -12.47
C GLU A 236 17.65 -15.18 -12.07
N ALA A 237 17.95 -13.89 -12.30
CA ALA A 237 17.04 -12.79 -12.05
C ALA A 237 15.93 -12.73 -13.10
N ARG A 238 14.71 -12.44 -12.68
CA ARG A 238 13.55 -12.34 -13.57
C ARG A 238 12.89 -10.98 -13.43
N LEU A 239 12.75 -10.26 -14.53
CA LEU A 239 11.92 -9.05 -14.55
C LEU A 239 10.44 -9.48 -14.45
N LEU A 240 9.76 -9.03 -13.38
CA LEU A 240 8.34 -9.31 -13.13
C LEU A 240 7.40 -8.25 -13.74
N GLY A 241 7.95 -7.23 -14.38
CA GLY A 241 7.21 -6.07 -14.87
C GLY A 241 7.37 -4.87 -13.93
N ASN A 242 6.33 -4.06 -13.82
CA ASN A 242 6.36 -2.83 -13.03
C ASN A 242 5.45 -2.93 -11.81
N THR A 243 5.90 -2.38 -10.69
CA THR A 243 5.11 -2.19 -9.47
C THR A 243 4.79 -0.71 -9.25
N GLY A 244 3.94 -0.42 -8.28
CA GLY A 244 3.54 0.93 -7.96
C GLY A 244 3.06 1.11 -6.53
N GLY A 245 2.69 2.34 -6.20
CA GLY A 245 2.21 2.76 -4.89
C GLY A 245 1.91 4.25 -4.90
N VAL A 246 2.24 4.96 -3.83
CA VAL A 246 2.15 6.42 -3.77
C VAL A 246 3.17 7.04 -4.74
N GLY A 247 2.70 7.94 -5.59
CA GLY A 247 3.45 8.56 -6.69
C GLY A 247 2.75 8.35 -8.03
N ALA A 248 3.34 8.90 -9.11
CA ALA A 248 2.74 8.90 -10.44
C ALA A 248 3.36 7.86 -11.39
N THR A 249 4.55 7.36 -11.09
CA THR A 249 5.34 6.48 -11.96
C THR A 249 5.38 5.06 -11.46
N ARG A 250 5.24 4.09 -12.36
CA ARG A 250 5.51 2.68 -12.04
C ARG A 250 7.00 2.41 -12.15
N VAL A 251 7.54 1.60 -11.24
CA VAL A 251 8.97 1.25 -11.19
C VAL A 251 9.19 -0.22 -11.51
N PRO A 252 10.32 -0.57 -12.17
CA PRO A 252 10.65 -1.95 -12.46
C PRO A 252 10.79 -2.79 -11.19
N ARG A 253 10.35 -4.05 -11.28
CA ARG A 253 10.47 -5.04 -10.23
C ARG A 253 11.06 -6.33 -10.76
N TRP A 254 12.07 -6.83 -10.07
CA TRP A 254 12.70 -8.12 -10.35
C TRP A 254 12.45 -9.11 -9.22
N SER A 255 12.54 -10.40 -9.54
CA SER A 255 12.67 -11.49 -8.58
C SER A 255 14.09 -12.03 -8.68
N VAL A 256 14.77 -12.14 -7.55
CA VAL A 256 16.15 -12.63 -7.46
C VAL A 256 16.26 -13.75 -6.43
N PRO A 257 17.06 -14.82 -6.70
CA PRO A 257 17.31 -15.85 -5.71
C PRO A 257 18.23 -15.33 -4.62
N VAL A 258 17.88 -15.60 -3.36
CA VAL A 258 18.67 -15.28 -2.18
C VAL A 258 18.89 -16.57 -1.38
N LYS A 259 20.15 -16.86 -1.03
CA LYS A 259 20.51 -18.10 -0.31
C LYS A 259 20.05 -18.10 1.13
N SER A 260 20.10 -16.95 1.80
CA SER A 260 19.71 -16.82 3.19
C SER A 260 19.21 -15.40 3.50
N LEU A 261 18.18 -15.34 4.32
CA LEU A 261 17.70 -14.13 4.97
C LEU A 261 17.62 -14.43 6.45
N GLN A 262 18.06 -13.49 7.30
CA GLN A 262 18.04 -13.69 8.73
C GLN A 262 17.46 -12.45 9.43
N ILE A 263 16.49 -12.69 10.32
CA ILE A 263 15.90 -11.70 11.22
C ILE A 263 16.06 -12.19 12.66
N GLY A 264 16.79 -11.45 13.49
CA GLY A 264 17.15 -11.95 14.81
C GLY A 264 17.81 -13.33 14.74
N GLU A 265 17.23 -14.32 15.40
CA GLU A 265 17.71 -15.72 15.39
C GLU A 265 17.11 -16.56 14.25
N GLU A 266 16.02 -16.11 13.64
CA GLU A 266 15.34 -16.82 12.56
C GLU A 266 16.12 -16.75 11.25
N LYS A 267 16.31 -17.91 10.62
CA LYS A 267 16.99 -18.05 9.32
C LYS A 267 16.07 -18.67 8.29
N ILE A 268 15.86 -17.94 7.19
CA ILE A 268 15.04 -18.34 6.06
C ILE A 268 15.97 -18.61 4.88
N GLY A 269 15.90 -19.80 4.32
CA GLY A 269 16.81 -20.25 3.24
C GLY A 269 16.15 -20.31 1.88
N ASN A 270 16.94 -20.08 0.81
CA ASN A 270 16.55 -20.31 -0.59
C ASN A 270 15.27 -19.57 -1.00
N VAL A 271 15.19 -18.29 -0.73
CA VAL A 271 14.01 -17.46 -1.04
C VAL A 271 14.15 -16.73 -2.37
N GLN A 272 13.01 -16.39 -2.96
CA GLN A 272 12.93 -15.45 -4.09
C GLN A 272 12.56 -14.07 -3.53
N LEU A 273 13.48 -13.12 -3.62
CA LEU A 273 13.27 -11.78 -3.07
C LEU A 273 12.93 -10.79 -4.17
N GLY A 274 11.94 -9.93 -3.92
CA GLY A 274 11.64 -8.81 -4.80
C GLY A 274 12.72 -7.74 -4.73
N VAL A 275 13.16 -7.22 -5.89
CA VAL A 275 14.01 -6.02 -5.97
C VAL A 275 13.24 -4.96 -6.74
N ILE A 276 13.24 -3.72 -6.25
CA ILE A 276 12.56 -2.58 -6.88
C ILE A 276 13.52 -1.42 -7.07
N ASP A 277 13.38 -0.70 -8.19
CA ASP A 277 14.09 0.56 -8.44
C ASP A 277 13.30 1.72 -7.81
N SER A 278 13.31 1.77 -6.46
CA SER A 278 12.59 2.80 -5.71
C SER A 278 13.22 4.17 -5.91
N GLN A 279 12.40 5.16 -6.24
CA GLN A 279 12.79 6.57 -6.39
C GLN A 279 12.87 7.31 -5.04
N SER A 280 12.77 6.61 -3.92
CA SER A 280 12.74 7.22 -2.58
C SER A 280 14.09 7.13 -1.90
N GLU A 281 14.71 8.28 -1.63
CA GLU A 281 15.97 8.42 -0.87
C GLU A 281 15.82 8.12 0.65
N TYR A 282 14.58 7.93 1.13
CA TYR A 282 14.24 7.75 2.55
C TYR A 282 13.63 6.39 2.87
N THR A 283 13.62 5.45 1.92
CA THR A 283 13.22 4.07 2.19
C THR A 283 14.39 3.30 2.81
N PRO A 284 14.14 2.42 3.79
CA PRO A 284 15.14 1.47 4.23
C PRO A 284 15.57 0.56 3.07
N ASP A 285 16.68 -0.14 3.25
CA ASP A 285 17.17 -1.09 2.27
C ASP A 285 16.12 -2.15 1.89
N LEU A 286 15.39 -2.65 2.90
CA LEU A 286 14.40 -3.72 2.78
C LEU A 286 13.07 -3.34 3.42
N LEU A 287 11.99 -3.45 2.67
CA LEU A 287 10.62 -3.43 3.18
C LEU A 287 10.13 -4.86 3.34
N LEU A 288 9.81 -5.29 4.57
CA LEU A 288 9.12 -6.55 4.83
C LEU A 288 7.62 -6.33 4.71
N GLY A 289 7.00 -6.96 3.73
CA GLY A 289 5.59 -6.79 3.39
C GLY A 289 4.68 -7.87 3.96
N GLN A 290 3.47 -7.93 3.42
CA GLN A 290 2.43 -8.85 3.86
C GLN A 290 2.79 -10.32 3.61
N ASP A 291 3.59 -10.63 2.60
CA ASP A 291 4.11 -11.97 2.31
C ASP A 291 4.98 -12.51 3.46
N PHE A 292 5.70 -11.65 4.17
CA PHE A 292 6.36 -11.98 5.43
C PHE A 292 5.36 -12.07 6.59
N LEU A 293 4.51 -11.06 6.75
CA LEU A 293 3.55 -10.95 7.87
C LEU A 293 2.52 -12.08 7.92
N ARG A 294 2.19 -12.70 6.77
CA ARG A 294 1.25 -13.84 6.76
C ARG A 294 1.82 -15.12 7.37
N ALA A 295 3.14 -15.23 7.39
CA ALA A 295 3.83 -16.37 7.99
C ALA A 295 4.27 -16.10 9.43
N HIS A 296 4.06 -14.87 9.94
CA HIS A 296 4.55 -14.45 11.24
C HIS A 296 3.49 -13.73 12.08
N HIS A 297 3.53 -13.99 13.38
CA HIS A 297 2.89 -13.18 14.40
C HIS A 297 3.88 -12.09 14.83
N VAL A 298 3.46 -10.84 14.81
CA VAL A 298 4.38 -9.71 15.03
C VAL A 298 3.82 -8.74 16.06
N LEU A 299 4.63 -8.44 17.08
CA LEU A 299 4.39 -7.37 18.05
C LEU A 299 5.48 -6.29 17.94
N PHE A 300 5.08 -5.09 17.63
CA PHE A 300 5.89 -3.89 17.77
C PHE A 300 5.85 -3.46 19.24
N ALA A 301 6.80 -3.93 20.03
CA ALA A 301 6.95 -3.53 21.43
C ALA A 301 7.60 -2.15 21.51
N MET A 302 6.85 -1.10 21.21
CA MET A 302 7.33 0.29 21.19
C MET A 302 7.84 0.73 22.57
N SER A 303 7.23 0.20 23.63
CA SER A 303 7.66 0.42 25.01
C SER A 303 9.06 -0.14 25.31
N GLN A 304 9.48 -1.20 24.59
CA GLN A 304 10.77 -1.85 24.74
C GLN A 304 11.73 -1.59 23.58
N GLN A 305 11.34 -0.82 22.57
CA GLN A 305 12.12 -0.51 21.38
C GLN A 305 12.62 -1.75 20.62
N LYS A 306 11.74 -2.74 20.41
CA LYS A 306 12.01 -3.98 19.66
C LYS A 306 10.77 -4.57 19.01
N LEU A 307 10.98 -5.50 18.08
CA LEU A 307 9.95 -6.42 17.61
C LEU A 307 10.05 -7.75 18.35
N TYR A 308 8.90 -8.37 18.54
CA TYR A 308 8.78 -9.81 18.74
C TYR A 308 8.22 -10.40 17.46
N VAL A 309 8.90 -11.38 16.89
CA VAL A 309 8.53 -12.03 15.64
C VAL A 309 8.52 -13.53 15.86
N ALA A 310 7.38 -14.18 15.63
CA ALA A 310 7.23 -15.62 15.75
C ALA A 310 6.74 -16.21 14.43
N TYR A 311 7.45 -17.23 13.92
CA TYR A 311 6.99 -17.97 12.74
C TYR A 311 5.80 -18.84 13.12
N ILE A 312 4.66 -18.65 12.43
CA ILE A 312 3.40 -19.35 12.66
C ILE A 312 3.03 -20.31 11.52
N GLY A 313 3.96 -20.51 10.60
CA GLY A 313 3.81 -21.43 9.47
C GLY A 313 3.32 -20.75 8.19
N GLY A 314 3.47 -21.45 7.08
CA GLY A 314 3.12 -20.98 5.75
C GLY A 314 4.35 -20.73 4.89
N ASP A 315 4.12 -20.35 3.63
CA ASP A 315 5.18 -20.00 2.70
C ASP A 315 5.58 -18.54 2.90
N ILE A 316 6.84 -18.32 3.28
CA ILE A 316 7.39 -16.98 3.42
C ILE A 316 7.76 -16.49 2.01
N PHE A 317 7.22 -15.32 1.60
CA PHE A 317 7.38 -14.69 0.28
C PHE A 317 6.62 -15.34 -0.88
N GLY A 318 5.63 -16.21 -0.61
CA GLY A 318 4.67 -16.69 -1.62
C GLY A 318 5.30 -17.44 -2.79
N HIS A 319 6.11 -18.45 -2.52
CA HIS A 319 6.78 -19.26 -3.55
C HIS A 319 5.88 -20.31 -4.18
N ALA A 320 4.69 -20.54 -3.63
CA ALA A 320 3.77 -21.52 -4.16
C ALA A 320 3.42 -21.21 -5.62
N ALA A 321 3.63 -22.16 -6.51
CA ALA A 321 3.11 -22.10 -7.86
C ALA A 321 1.57 -22.13 -7.74
N GLY A 322 0.92 -20.98 -7.86
CA GLY A 322 -0.53 -20.92 -7.78
C GLY A 322 -1.06 -19.67 -7.10
N ILE A 323 -2.38 -19.59 -7.01
CA ILE A 323 -3.04 -18.60 -6.15
C ILE A 323 -2.93 -19.07 -4.71
N GLU A 324 -2.47 -18.20 -3.85
CA GLU A 324 -2.36 -18.52 -2.43
C GLU A 324 -3.72 -18.94 -1.84
N PRO A 325 -3.75 -20.00 -1.01
CA PRO A 325 -5.00 -20.55 -0.48
C PRO A 325 -5.87 -19.52 0.24
N TRP A 326 -5.25 -18.55 0.95
CA TRP A 326 -5.98 -17.52 1.66
C TRP A 326 -6.74 -16.57 0.72
N ILE A 327 -6.20 -16.25 -0.49
CA ILE A 327 -6.89 -15.42 -1.49
C ILE A 327 -8.16 -16.13 -1.96
N ARG A 328 -8.06 -17.44 -2.20
CA ARG A 328 -9.21 -18.26 -2.59
C ARG A 328 -10.25 -18.31 -1.46
N ALA A 329 -9.82 -18.51 -0.22
CA ALA A 329 -10.71 -18.52 0.95
C ALA A 329 -11.42 -17.17 1.13
N GLU A 330 -10.74 -16.03 0.94
CA GLU A 330 -11.35 -14.69 0.95
C GLU A 330 -12.41 -14.54 -0.15
N ALA A 331 -12.11 -14.98 -1.38
CA ALA A 331 -13.05 -14.90 -2.50
C ALA A 331 -14.29 -15.79 -2.27
N GLU A 332 -14.10 -17.00 -1.76
CA GLU A 332 -15.16 -17.93 -1.38
C GLU A 332 -15.99 -17.42 -0.20
N GLY A 333 -15.34 -16.73 0.74
CA GLY A 333 -15.96 -16.03 1.87
C GLY A 333 -16.74 -14.77 1.52
N GLY A 334 -16.75 -14.36 0.22
CA GLY A 334 -17.55 -13.24 -0.27
C GLY A 334 -16.80 -11.90 -0.31
N ASN A 335 -15.48 -11.86 -0.11
CA ASN A 335 -14.70 -10.65 -0.29
C ASN A 335 -14.66 -10.25 -1.78
N ALA A 336 -15.29 -9.13 -2.13
CA ALA A 336 -15.43 -8.68 -3.51
C ALA A 336 -14.09 -8.35 -4.18
N ASP A 337 -13.13 -7.79 -3.43
CA ASP A 337 -11.79 -7.51 -3.92
C ASP A 337 -11.04 -8.81 -4.25
N ALA A 338 -11.13 -9.83 -3.37
CA ALA A 338 -10.53 -11.14 -3.60
C ALA A 338 -11.19 -11.88 -4.79
N GLN A 339 -12.52 -11.77 -4.95
CA GLN A 339 -13.23 -12.30 -6.12
C GLN A 339 -12.73 -11.66 -7.41
N PHE A 340 -12.52 -10.35 -7.40
CA PHE A 340 -11.96 -9.63 -8.55
C PHE A 340 -10.51 -10.04 -8.84
N VAL A 341 -9.66 -10.15 -7.82
CA VAL A 341 -8.28 -10.63 -7.94
C VAL A 341 -8.25 -12.04 -8.55
N LEU A 342 -9.12 -12.94 -8.09
CA LEU A 342 -9.22 -14.30 -8.60
C LEU A 342 -9.72 -14.32 -10.05
N ALA A 343 -10.68 -13.45 -10.41
CA ALA A 343 -11.09 -13.27 -11.81
C ALA A 343 -9.91 -12.85 -12.69
N GLN A 344 -9.15 -11.83 -12.28
CA GLN A 344 -7.98 -11.38 -13.05
C GLN A 344 -6.90 -12.47 -13.18
N ALA A 345 -6.72 -13.30 -12.15
CA ALA A 345 -5.81 -14.41 -12.18
C ALA A 345 -6.17 -15.43 -13.28
N TYR A 346 -7.44 -15.82 -13.38
CA TYR A 346 -7.94 -16.70 -14.45
C TYR A 346 -7.90 -16.05 -15.83
N LEU A 347 -8.12 -14.73 -15.93
CA LEU A 347 -8.03 -14.01 -17.20
C LEU A 347 -6.61 -14.06 -17.79
N HIS A 348 -5.60 -13.91 -16.94
CA HIS A 348 -4.20 -13.77 -17.35
C HIS A 348 -3.35 -15.02 -17.14
N GLY A 349 -3.90 -16.10 -16.59
CA GLY A 349 -3.14 -17.30 -16.25
C GLY A 349 -2.10 -17.08 -15.16
N ARG A 350 -2.37 -16.17 -14.19
CA ARG A 350 -1.43 -15.84 -13.11
C ARG A 350 -1.64 -16.76 -11.91
N GLY A 351 -0.72 -17.70 -11.72
CA GLY A 351 -0.82 -18.70 -10.67
C GLY A 351 -1.93 -19.74 -10.87
N VAL A 352 -2.64 -19.71 -11.97
CA VAL A 352 -3.64 -20.69 -12.43
C VAL A 352 -3.59 -20.80 -13.94
N GLU A 353 -4.09 -21.89 -14.49
CA GLU A 353 -4.33 -21.99 -15.92
C GLU A 353 -5.37 -20.94 -16.36
N GLN A 354 -5.15 -20.31 -17.51
CA GLN A 354 -6.09 -19.35 -18.08
C GLN A 354 -7.44 -20.02 -18.35
N ASP A 355 -8.51 -19.48 -17.77
CA ASP A 355 -9.86 -20.03 -17.90
C ASP A 355 -10.91 -18.91 -17.97
N THR A 356 -11.42 -18.69 -19.19
CA THR A 356 -12.45 -17.65 -19.44
C THR A 356 -13.76 -17.92 -18.71
N ARG A 357 -14.12 -19.18 -18.43
CA ARG A 357 -15.34 -19.53 -17.68
C ARG A 357 -15.17 -19.15 -16.22
N GLN A 358 -14.05 -19.52 -15.59
CA GLN A 358 -13.73 -19.13 -14.21
C GLN A 358 -13.61 -17.62 -14.08
N TYR A 359 -12.94 -16.94 -15.02
CA TYR A 359 -12.89 -15.49 -15.08
C TYR A 359 -14.28 -14.86 -14.97
N ARG A 360 -15.22 -15.27 -15.86
CA ARG A 360 -16.58 -14.74 -15.85
C ARG A 360 -17.29 -15.04 -14.53
N THR A 361 -17.21 -16.27 -14.04
CA THR A 361 -17.84 -16.66 -12.78
C THR A 361 -17.42 -15.78 -11.61
N TRP A 362 -16.12 -15.52 -11.47
CA TRP A 362 -15.61 -14.69 -10.38
C TRP A 362 -15.84 -13.20 -10.60
N LEU A 363 -15.78 -12.73 -11.86
CA LEU A 363 -16.14 -11.36 -12.20
C LEU A 363 -17.61 -11.06 -11.85
N ASP A 364 -18.54 -11.96 -12.22
CA ASP A 364 -19.96 -11.80 -11.93
C ASP A 364 -20.23 -11.76 -10.41
N LYS A 365 -19.55 -12.58 -9.62
CA LYS A 365 -19.62 -12.52 -8.16
C LYS A 365 -19.14 -11.17 -7.63
N ALA A 366 -18.00 -10.66 -8.10
CA ALA A 366 -17.48 -9.35 -7.69
C ALA A 366 -18.44 -8.22 -8.08
N VAL A 367 -19.04 -8.26 -9.28
CA VAL A 367 -20.06 -7.30 -9.74
C VAL A 367 -21.30 -7.33 -8.84
N ALA A 368 -21.79 -8.52 -8.49
CA ALA A 368 -22.94 -8.69 -7.61
C ALA A 368 -22.70 -8.12 -6.21
N GLN A 369 -21.46 -8.20 -5.71
CA GLN A 369 -21.01 -7.59 -4.46
C GLN A 369 -20.76 -6.08 -4.58
N GLY A 370 -20.89 -5.51 -5.77
CA GLY A 370 -20.75 -4.08 -5.99
C GLY A 370 -19.31 -3.60 -6.22
N HIS A 371 -18.35 -4.48 -6.50
CA HIS A 371 -16.97 -4.10 -6.74
C HIS A 371 -16.82 -3.15 -7.94
N ALA A 372 -16.31 -1.95 -7.71
CA ALA A 372 -16.35 -0.86 -8.68
C ALA A 372 -15.58 -1.19 -9.98
N GLN A 373 -14.35 -1.69 -9.89
CA GLN A 373 -13.55 -2.05 -11.07
C GLN A 373 -14.16 -3.23 -11.84
N ALA A 374 -14.79 -4.20 -11.15
CA ALA A 374 -15.48 -5.29 -11.81
C ALA A 374 -16.68 -4.77 -12.62
N ARG A 375 -17.44 -3.82 -12.05
CA ARG A 375 -18.54 -3.13 -12.76
C ARG A 375 -18.05 -2.33 -13.97
N LEU A 376 -16.90 -1.65 -13.87
CA LEU A 376 -16.30 -0.95 -15.01
C LEU A 376 -15.97 -1.91 -16.14
N ILE A 377 -15.30 -3.02 -15.83
CA ILE A 377 -14.90 -4.03 -16.83
C ILE A 377 -16.13 -4.64 -17.47
N GLN A 378 -17.12 -5.10 -16.69
CA GLN A 378 -18.34 -5.70 -17.23
C GLN A 378 -19.17 -4.69 -18.02
N GLY A 379 -19.27 -3.45 -17.54
CA GLY A 379 -19.96 -2.38 -18.25
C GLY A 379 -19.30 -2.08 -19.60
N ARG A 380 -17.96 -2.02 -19.66
CA ARG A 380 -17.23 -1.88 -20.91
C ARG A 380 -17.45 -3.08 -21.85
N GLN A 381 -17.46 -4.31 -21.33
CA GLN A 381 -17.74 -5.52 -22.12
C GLN A 381 -19.15 -5.44 -22.74
N TYR A 382 -20.18 -5.09 -21.96
CA TYR A 382 -21.54 -4.92 -22.50
C TYR A 382 -21.61 -3.84 -23.57
N TYR A 383 -20.91 -2.71 -23.39
CA TYR A 383 -20.83 -1.68 -24.41
C TYR A 383 -20.23 -2.21 -25.72
N THR A 384 -19.09 -2.92 -25.66
CA THR A 384 -18.44 -3.49 -26.86
C THR A 384 -19.25 -4.60 -27.53
N GLU A 385 -20.12 -5.27 -26.78
CA GLU A 385 -21.08 -6.24 -27.31
C GLU A 385 -22.34 -5.59 -27.89
N GLY A 386 -22.44 -4.26 -27.95
CA GLY A 386 -23.59 -3.53 -28.42
C GLY A 386 -24.77 -3.48 -27.45
N LYS A 387 -24.55 -3.84 -26.19
CA LYS A 387 -25.54 -3.88 -25.11
C LYS A 387 -25.49 -2.60 -24.26
N ALA A 388 -25.60 -1.44 -24.90
CA ALA A 388 -25.42 -0.14 -24.26
C ALA A 388 -26.34 0.08 -23.05
N ALA A 389 -27.60 -0.33 -23.14
CA ALA A 389 -28.57 -0.21 -22.05
C ALA A 389 -28.16 -1.00 -20.78
N GLN A 390 -27.46 -2.11 -20.93
CA GLN A 390 -26.93 -2.90 -19.81
C GLN A 390 -25.60 -2.33 -19.28
N ALA A 391 -24.80 -1.70 -20.14
CA ALA A 391 -23.54 -1.09 -19.77
C ALA A 391 -23.71 0.14 -18.87
N ILE A 392 -24.66 1.01 -19.17
CA ILE A 392 -24.89 2.29 -18.50
C ILE A 392 -25.01 2.18 -16.97
N PRO A 393 -25.90 1.35 -16.39
CA PRO A 393 -26.05 1.26 -14.94
C PRO A 393 -24.77 0.76 -14.24
N LEU A 394 -24.01 -0.14 -14.86
CA LEU A 394 -22.76 -0.64 -14.29
C LEU A 394 -21.67 0.43 -14.27
N LEU A 395 -21.48 1.12 -15.41
CA LEU A 395 -20.51 2.21 -15.52
C LEU A 395 -20.86 3.35 -14.57
N ARG A 396 -22.14 3.72 -14.45
CA ARG A 396 -22.57 4.76 -13.52
C ARG A 396 -22.30 4.39 -12.08
N ALA A 397 -22.73 3.20 -11.65
CA ALA A 397 -22.51 2.73 -10.27
C ALA A 397 -21.03 2.58 -9.91
N ALA A 398 -20.18 2.28 -10.88
CA ALA A 398 -18.73 2.25 -10.67
C ALA A 398 -18.16 3.66 -10.48
N LEU A 399 -18.56 4.63 -11.31
CA LEU A 399 -18.10 6.02 -11.22
C LEU A 399 -18.56 6.71 -9.94
N ASP A 400 -19.72 6.36 -9.39
CA ASP A 400 -20.18 6.86 -8.09
C ASP A 400 -19.24 6.42 -6.95
N GLN A 401 -18.55 5.27 -7.11
CA GLN A 401 -17.57 4.77 -6.16
C GLN A 401 -16.13 5.20 -6.47
N MET A 402 -15.83 5.53 -7.71
CA MET A 402 -14.50 5.94 -8.19
C MET A 402 -14.58 7.28 -8.92
N PRO A 403 -14.95 8.38 -8.24
CA PRO A 403 -15.15 9.69 -8.87
C PRO A 403 -13.87 10.32 -9.40
N ASP A 404 -12.70 9.81 -9.03
CA ASP A 404 -11.37 10.18 -9.56
C ASP A 404 -10.95 9.36 -10.80
N GLU A 405 -11.78 8.39 -11.24
CA GLU A 405 -11.55 7.67 -12.50
C GLU A 405 -11.76 8.61 -13.69
N ARG A 406 -10.77 8.68 -14.57
CA ARG A 406 -10.75 9.69 -15.64
C ARG A 406 -11.12 9.17 -17.02
N ILE A 407 -10.97 7.87 -17.27
CA ILE A 407 -11.27 7.26 -18.58
C ILE A 407 -12.71 6.74 -18.65
N ALA A 408 -13.20 6.15 -17.58
CA ALA A 408 -14.51 5.53 -17.55
C ALA A 408 -15.70 6.51 -17.81
N PRO A 409 -15.63 7.82 -17.49
CA PRO A 409 -16.64 8.79 -17.93
C PRO A 409 -16.79 8.85 -19.45
N LEU A 410 -15.72 8.61 -20.22
CA LEU A 410 -15.75 8.55 -21.68
C LEU A 410 -16.46 7.28 -22.18
N TRP A 411 -16.28 6.15 -21.48
CA TRP A 411 -17.02 4.92 -21.79
C TRP A 411 -18.52 5.08 -21.51
N LEU A 412 -18.87 5.70 -20.38
CA LEU A 412 -20.28 5.99 -20.06
C LEU A 412 -20.90 6.94 -21.11
N TYR A 413 -20.15 7.96 -21.53
CA TYR A 413 -20.57 8.86 -22.59
C TYR A 413 -20.89 8.08 -23.88
N ASN A 414 -19.98 7.22 -24.35
CA ASN A 414 -20.17 6.43 -25.55
C ASN A 414 -21.37 5.45 -25.43
N ALA A 415 -21.52 4.80 -24.27
CA ALA A 415 -22.66 3.91 -24.03
C ALA A 415 -23.99 4.68 -24.08
N ARG A 416 -24.06 5.89 -23.51
CA ARG A 416 -25.25 6.75 -23.57
C ARG A 416 -25.55 7.23 -25.00
N VAL A 417 -24.52 7.65 -25.74
CA VAL A 417 -24.69 8.05 -27.15
C VAL A 417 -25.23 6.89 -27.97
N ALA A 418 -24.67 5.69 -27.84
CA ALA A 418 -25.17 4.49 -28.51
C ALA A 418 -26.59 4.09 -28.09
N ASN A 419 -27.03 4.51 -26.89
CA ASN A 419 -28.40 4.33 -26.38
C ASN A 419 -29.36 5.48 -26.76
N GLY A 420 -28.90 6.47 -27.54
CA GLY A 420 -29.73 7.63 -27.96
C GLY A 420 -29.78 8.79 -26.95
N GLU A 421 -28.99 8.78 -25.89
CA GLU A 421 -28.99 9.73 -24.77
C GLU A 421 -27.91 10.81 -24.90
N THR A 422 -27.66 11.35 -26.11
CA THR A 422 -26.51 12.22 -26.43
C THR A 422 -26.44 13.49 -25.56
N GLU A 423 -27.60 14.15 -25.32
CA GLU A 423 -27.60 15.37 -24.49
C GLU A 423 -27.25 15.08 -23.04
N LEU A 424 -27.71 13.97 -22.48
CA LEU A 424 -27.40 13.53 -21.12
C LEU A 424 -25.93 13.17 -21.01
N ALA A 425 -25.39 12.43 -21.99
CA ALA A 425 -23.98 12.08 -22.08
C ALA A 425 -23.08 13.33 -22.01
N THR A 426 -23.41 14.36 -22.82
CA THR A 426 -22.64 15.61 -22.88
C THR A 426 -22.68 16.37 -21.55
N ARG A 427 -23.86 16.47 -20.91
CA ARG A 427 -23.98 17.13 -19.60
C ARG A 427 -23.21 16.42 -18.50
N GLU A 428 -23.30 15.10 -18.44
CA GLU A 428 -22.59 14.29 -17.43
C GLU A 428 -21.07 14.34 -17.60
N LEU A 429 -20.59 14.24 -18.84
CA LEU A 429 -19.15 14.35 -19.12
C LEU A 429 -18.62 15.73 -18.74
N ALA A 430 -19.32 16.80 -19.13
CA ALA A 430 -18.94 18.16 -18.77
C ALA A 430 -18.94 18.39 -17.27
N ALA A 431 -19.88 17.78 -16.52
CA ALA A 431 -19.94 17.87 -15.07
C ALA A 431 -18.78 17.10 -14.41
N ALA A 432 -18.46 15.90 -14.87
CA ALA A 432 -17.38 15.07 -14.33
C ALA A 432 -16.00 15.74 -14.41
N PHE A 433 -15.78 16.60 -15.44
CA PHE A 433 -14.49 17.29 -15.64
C PHE A 433 -14.49 18.75 -15.19
N LYS A 434 -15.59 19.25 -14.59
CA LYS A 434 -15.69 20.64 -14.15
C LYS A 434 -14.79 20.99 -12.95
N THR A 435 -14.49 20.00 -12.13
CA THR A 435 -13.76 20.14 -10.84
C THR A 435 -12.33 19.62 -10.87
N GLN A 436 -11.88 19.05 -12.00
CA GLN A 436 -10.56 18.45 -12.14
C GLN A 436 -9.61 19.40 -12.87
N ASP A 437 -8.30 19.36 -12.55
CA ASP A 437 -7.25 20.08 -13.29
C ASP A 437 -7.30 19.71 -14.77
N TYR A 438 -7.65 20.67 -15.62
CA TYR A 438 -8.02 20.47 -17.02
C TYR A 438 -6.86 20.12 -17.95
N ASP A 439 -5.61 20.13 -17.46
CA ASP A 439 -4.42 19.99 -18.32
C ASP A 439 -3.83 18.57 -18.31
N ASP A 440 -4.22 17.73 -17.35
CA ASP A 440 -3.71 16.35 -17.28
C ASP A 440 -4.52 15.41 -18.19
N TRP A 441 -3.85 14.39 -18.74
CA TRP A 441 -4.49 13.31 -19.50
C TRP A 441 -5.72 12.71 -18.76
N PRO A 442 -6.91 12.49 -19.40
CA PRO A 442 -7.21 12.56 -20.83
C PRO A 442 -7.92 13.87 -21.27
N ALA A 443 -7.58 15.03 -20.71
CA ALA A 443 -8.25 16.30 -20.98
C ALA A 443 -8.41 16.64 -22.48
N PRO A 444 -7.42 16.42 -23.38
CA PRO A 444 -7.60 16.63 -24.82
C PRO A 444 -8.73 15.78 -25.40
N VAL A 445 -8.83 14.52 -24.99
CA VAL A 445 -9.92 13.63 -25.45
C VAL A 445 -11.28 14.14 -24.97
N VAL A 446 -11.37 14.60 -23.72
CA VAL A 446 -12.63 15.20 -23.20
C VAL A 446 -13.02 16.44 -23.98
N ARG A 447 -12.06 17.32 -24.31
CA ARG A 447 -12.33 18.52 -25.13
C ARG A 447 -12.83 18.14 -26.52
N PHE A 448 -12.29 17.07 -27.14
CA PHE A 448 -12.79 16.51 -28.40
C PHE A 448 -14.23 15.98 -28.26
N TYR A 449 -14.52 15.17 -27.21
CA TYR A 449 -15.88 14.64 -26.97
C TYR A 449 -16.91 15.76 -26.77
N LEU A 450 -16.50 16.89 -26.23
CA LEU A 450 -17.32 18.10 -26.04
C LEU A 450 -17.31 19.06 -27.25
N GLY A 451 -16.68 18.67 -28.38
CA GLY A 451 -16.66 19.44 -29.61
C GLY A 451 -15.74 20.67 -29.59
N LYS A 452 -14.77 20.72 -28.67
CA LYS A 452 -13.84 21.85 -28.49
C LYS A 452 -12.49 21.66 -29.20
N GLU A 453 -12.18 20.44 -29.60
CA GLU A 453 -10.93 20.06 -30.27
C GLU A 453 -11.20 19.09 -31.44
N SER A 454 -10.22 19.00 -32.35
CA SER A 454 -10.24 18.02 -33.45
C SER A 454 -9.49 16.73 -33.05
N ALA A 455 -9.79 15.61 -33.70
CA ALA A 455 -9.09 14.35 -33.50
C ALA A 455 -7.56 14.47 -33.77
N ALA A 456 -7.18 15.29 -34.77
CA ALA A 456 -5.77 15.53 -35.09
C ALA A 456 -5.03 16.26 -33.96
N GLN A 457 -5.66 17.21 -33.27
CA GLN A 457 -5.08 17.91 -32.11
C GLN A 457 -4.90 16.94 -30.95
N VAL A 458 -5.90 16.10 -30.64
CA VAL A 458 -5.80 15.06 -29.58
C VAL A 458 -4.63 14.12 -29.82
N LEU A 459 -4.47 13.62 -31.07
CA LEU A 459 -3.37 12.69 -31.40
C LEU A 459 -2.00 13.38 -31.32
N ALA A 460 -1.89 14.66 -31.70
CA ALA A 460 -0.67 15.43 -31.57
C ALA A 460 -0.29 15.65 -30.09
N GLU A 461 -1.24 16.02 -29.23
CA GLU A 461 -0.99 16.21 -27.80
C GLU A 461 -0.63 14.90 -27.11
N ALA A 462 -1.32 13.80 -27.42
CA ALA A 462 -1.05 12.48 -26.86
C ALA A 462 0.39 11.99 -27.14
N GLY A 463 0.98 12.38 -28.28
CA GLY A 463 2.37 12.05 -28.63
C GLY A 463 3.43 12.86 -27.89
N THR A 464 3.06 13.99 -27.25
CA THR A 464 4.00 14.92 -26.63
C THR A 464 3.93 14.98 -25.10
N ALA A 465 2.83 14.52 -24.51
CA ALA A 465 2.45 14.83 -23.13
C ALA A 465 3.07 13.93 -22.05
N SER A 466 3.72 12.82 -22.41
CA SER A 466 4.22 11.82 -21.43
C SER A 466 5.62 11.32 -21.78
N PRO A 467 6.47 11.03 -20.76
CA PRO A 467 7.65 10.19 -20.96
C PRO A 467 7.34 8.81 -21.55
N SER A 468 6.08 8.36 -21.43
CA SER A 468 5.51 7.13 -22.00
C SER A 468 4.64 7.40 -23.23
N GLY A 469 4.85 8.48 -23.97
CA GLY A 469 3.98 9.01 -25.05
C GLY A 469 3.31 8.00 -26.00
N HIS A 470 3.85 6.79 -26.08
CA HIS A 470 3.24 5.68 -26.82
C HIS A 470 1.93 5.20 -26.20
N ASP A 471 1.84 5.10 -24.88
CA ASP A 471 0.65 4.60 -24.18
C ASP A 471 -0.53 5.59 -24.32
N ASP A 472 -0.25 6.89 -24.19
CA ASP A 472 -1.26 7.92 -24.34
C ASP A 472 -1.77 7.97 -25.80
N SER A 473 -0.90 7.81 -26.80
CA SER A 473 -1.27 7.77 -28.21
C SER A 473 -2.19 6.58 -28.54
N CYS A 474 -1.88 5.41 -28.00
CA CYS A 474 -2.71 4.21 -28.19
C CYS A 474 -4.07 4.38 -27.50
N GLN A 475 -4.10 4.94 -26.30
CA GLN A 475 -5.32 5.22 -25.57
C GLN A 475 -6.16 6.29 -26.27
N ALA A 476 -5.54 7.37 -26.77
CA ALA A 476 -6.20 8.40 -27.56
C ALA A 476 -6.87 7.80 -28.81
N THR A 477 -6.11 7.03 -29.59
CA THR A 477 -6.62 6.39 -30.81
C THR A 477 -7.79 5.47 -30.51
N SER A 478 -7.73 4.70 -29.41
CA SER A 478 -8.84 3.84 -28.97
C SER A 478 -10.10 4.63 -28.63
N LEU A 479 -9.95 5.69 -27.83
CA LEU A 479 -11.07 6.51 -27.40
C LEU A 479 -11.71 7.28 -28.55
N LEU A 480 -10.92 7.78 -29.50
CA LEU A 480 -11.43 8.41 -30.73
C LEU A 480 -12.21 7.42 -31.58
N ALA A 481 -11.71 6.18 -31.77
CA ALA A 481 -12.43 5.14 -32.49
C ALA A 481 -13.77 4.80 -31.79
N ASP A 482 -13.76 4.64 -30.45
CA ASP A 482 -14.97 4.40 -29.66
C ASP A 482 -16.01 5.51 -29.83
N TRP A 483 -15.57 6.79 -29.91
CA TRP A 483 -16.45 7.93 -30.10
C TRP A 483 -17.14 7.93 -31.46
N TYR A 484 -16.40 7.62 -32.56
CA TYR A 484 -16.96 7.52 -33.91
C TYR A 484 -17.93 6.31 -34.03
N GLU A 485 -17.56 5.17 -33.44
CA GLU A 485 -18.42 3.98 -33.42
C GLU A 485 -19.74 4.22 -32.69
N ALA A 486 -19.70 4.90 -31.52
CA ALA A 486 -20.90 5.25 -30.77
C ALA A 486 -21.91 6.10 -31.59
N ARG A 487 -21.42 6.81 -32.58
CA ARG A 487 -22.23 7.65 -33.51
C ARG A 487 -22.58 6.95 -34.83
N GLY A 488 -22.13 5.71 -35.00
CA GLY A 488 -22.34 4.95 -36.25
C GLY A 488 -21.39 5.35 -37.38
N ASP A 489 -20.42 6.22 -37.15
CA ASP A 489 -19.44 6.66 -38.15
C ASP A 489 -18.31 5.65 -38.30
N LYS A 490 -18.61 4.52 -38.92
CA LYS A 490 -17.66 3.43 -39.18
C LYS A 490 -16.54 3.85 -40.12
N ALA A 491 -16.77 4.85 -40.98
CA ALA A 491 -15.79 5.29 -41.94
C ALA A 491 -14.58 5.98 -41.23
N GLN A 492 -14.86 6.78 -40.21
CA GLN A 492 -13.82 7.43 -39.39
C GLN A 492 -13.23 6.48 -38.34
N ALA A 493 -14.00 5.53 -37.83
CA ALA A 493 -13.51 4.56 -36.83
C ALA A 493 -12.54 3.52 -37.41
N ALA A 494 -12.78 3.03 -38.64
CA ALA A 494 -12.02 1.93 -39.24
C ALA A 494 -10.50 2.21 -39.35
N PRO A 495 -10.04 3.39 -39.86
CA PRO A 495 -8.59 3.67 -39.91
C PRO A 495 -7.94 3.75 -38.52
N LEU A 496 -8.64 4.27 -37.50
CA LEU A 496 -8.15 4.30 -36.13
C LEU A 496 -8.02 2.89 -35.53
N ARG A 497 -8.97 2.00 -35.82
CA ARG A 497 -8.87 0.58 -35.39
C ARG A 497 -7.73 -0.14 -36.08
N ALA A 498 -7.51 0.12 -37.38
CA ALA A 498 -6.39 -0.45 -38.12
C ALA A 498 -5.04 0.02 -37.54
N ASP A 499 -4.92 1.29 -37.23
CA ASP A 499 -3.74 1.89 -36.60
C ASP A 499 -3.47 1.30 -35.21
N LEU A 500 -4.51 1.15 -34.37
CA LEU A 500 -4.42 0.47 -33.07
C LEU A 500 -3.88 -0.95 -33.22
N HIS A 501 -4.41 -1.71 -34.19
CA HIS A 501 -3.95 -3.08 -34.43
C HIS A 501 -2.48 -3.14 -34.87
N ALA A 502 -2.08 -2.20 -35.71
CA ALA A 502 -0.71 -2.15 -36.24
C ALA A 502 0.34 -1.72 -35.20
N ARG A 503 0.03 -0.68 -34.40
CA ARG A 503 1.00 -0.03 -33.51
C ARG A 503 0.88 -0.44 -32.04
N CYS A 504 -0.32 -0.75 -31.59
CA CYS A 504 -0.62 -0.90 -30.18
C CYS A 504 -0.87 -2.35 -29.75
N ALA A 505 -1.03 -3.29 -30.69
CA ALA A 505 -1.17 -4.72 -30.40
C ALA A 505 0.11 -5.36 -29.81
N ALA A 506 1.27 -4.71 -30.00
CA ALA A 506 2.53 -5.06 -29.38
C ALA A 506 2.70 -4.36 -28.03
N GLY A 507 1.84 -4.69 -27.05
CA GLY A 507 2.03 -4.24 -25.66
C GLY A 507 3.36 -4.74 -25.08
N PRO A 508 3.80 -4.21 -23.92
CA PRO A 508 5.08 -4.59 -23.27
C PRO A 508 5.26 -6.10 -23.08
N ASP A 509 4.18 -6.89 -23.10
CA ASP A 509 4.24 -8.36 -23.08
C ASP A 509 4.74 -8.97 -24.42
N ALA A 510 4.67 -8.26 -25.54
CA ALA A 510 5.19 -8.76 -26.81
C ALA A 510 6.71 -8.67 -26.90
N ALA A 511 7.33 -7.67 -26.27
CA ALA A 511 8.79 -7.57 -26.14
C ALA A 511 9.37 -8.73 -25.28
N GLN A 512 8.61 -9.23 -24.31
CA GLN A 512 9.01 -10.40 -23.50
C GLN A 512 8.89 -11.74 -24.24
N LYS A 513 8.00 -11.87 -25.23
CA LYS A 513 7.89 -13.07 -26.07
C LYS A 513 8.96 -13.15 -27.15
N ALA A 514 9.54 -12.03 -27.55
CA ALA A 514 10.59 -11.97 -28.58
C ALA A 514 12.02 -12.32 -28.07
N VAL A 515 12.19 -12.48 -26.76
CA VAL A 515 13.49 -12.83 -26.10
C VAL A 515 13.49 -14.27 -25.57
N ARG A 516 12.77 -15.19 -26.23
CA ARG A 516 12.99 -16.64 -26.03
C ARG A 516 13.54 -17.23 -27.31
N PRO A 517 14.81 -17.78 -27.28
CA PRO A 517 15.23 -18.73 -28.28
C PRO A 517 14.51 -20.07 -28.10
#